data_56eb7b106049bcdb18b189544bd527d5
#
_entry.id   56eb7b106049bcdb18b189544bd527d5
#
_cell.length_a   1.000
_cell.length_b   1.000
_cell.length_c   1.000
_cell.angle_alpha   90.00
_cell.angle_beta   90.00
_cell.angle_gamma   90.00
#
_symmetry.space_group_name_H-M   'P 1'
#
loop_
_entity.id
_entity.type
_entity.pdbx_description
1 polymer ?
#
loop_
_entity_poly.entity_id
_entity_poly.type
_entity_poly.pdbx_seq_one_letter_code
_entity_poly.pdbx_strand_id
1 'polypeptide(L)'
;MNQAEKAELLEQLEQWNKKDEYSRCIRAIEAIPEQERGYLLTVKLSRAYSNLAVLGDHGEHGTDGEVDGDLIRHAIELLESVRAQGENDPYWNSRMGYSCLMAYRSAATAYEYAK
;
A
#
# COMPACT_ATOMS: atom_id res chain seq x y z
N MET A 1 -14.45 -11.98 -11.54
CA MET A 1 -13.23 -12.78 -11.27
C MET A 1 -13.63 -13.98 -10.41
N ASN A 2 -13.28 -15.19 -10.85
CA ASN A 2 -13.53 -16.39 -10.07
C ASN A 2 -12.42 -16.65 -9.05
N GLN A 3 -12.61 -17.68 -8.21
CA GLN A 3 -11.65 -17.98 -7.14
C GLN A 3 -10.27 -18.37 -7.66
N ALA A 4 -10.21 -19.09 -8.79
CA ALA A 4 -8.93 -19.50 -9.38
C ALA A 4 -8.16 -18.29 -9.90
N GLU A 5 -8.84 -17.37 -10.56
CA GLU A 5 -8.23 -16.13 -11.07
C GLU A 5 -7.75 -15.25 -9.92
N LYS A 6 -8.54 -15.18 -8.83
CA LYS A 6 -8.17 -14.39 -7.64
C LYS A 6 -6.94 -14.97 -6.96
N ALA A 7 -6.87 -16.31 -6.82
CA ALA A 7 -5.72 -16.98 -6.22
C ALA A 7 -4.45 -16.75 -7.05
N GLU A 8 -4.56 -16.80 -8.37
CA GLU A 8 -3.45 -16.54 -9.27
C GLU A 8 -2.97 -15.09 -9.15
N LEU A 9 -3.90 -14.14 -9.10
CA LEU A 9 -3.56 -12.73 -8.91
C LEU A 9 -2.84 -12.52 -7.59
N LEU A 10 -3.34 -13.09 -6.49
CA LEU A 10 -2.71 -12.95 -5.18
C LEU A 10 -1.27 -13.48 -5.19
N GLU A 11 -1.03 -14.60 -5.87
CA GLU A 11 0.31 -15.14 -5.99
C GLU A 11 1.22 -14.22 -6.80
N GLN A 12 0.72 -13.69 -7.92
CA GLN A 12 1.47 -12.73 -8.73
C GLN A 12 1.80 -11.46 -7.95
N LEU A 13 0.86 -10.95 -7.16
CA LEU A 13 1.10 -9.78 -6.32
C LEU A 13 2.26 -10.01 -5.36
N GLU A 14 2.36 -11.20 -4.77
CA GLU A 14 3.48 -11.53 -3.89
C GLU A 14 4.81 -11.57 -4.64
N GLN A 15 4.82 -12.13 -5.87
CA GLN A 15 6.03 -12.16 -6.69
C GLN A 15 6.49 -10.75 -7.05
N TRP A 16 5.56 -9.89 -7.48
CA TRP A 16 5.89 -8.50 -7.83
C TRP A 16 6.35 -7.71 -6.60
N ASN A 17 5.72 -7.94 -5.45
CA ASN A 17 6.12 -7.28 -4.21
C ASN A 17 7.56 -7.64 -3.82
N LYS A 18 7.95 -8.89 -4.00
CA LYS A 18 9.32 -9.35 -3.72
C LYS A 18 10.35 -8.71 -4.64
N LYS A 19 9.93 -8.31 -5.84
CA LYS A 19 10.79 -7.65 -6.83
C LYS A 19 10.71 -6.14 -6.75
N ASP A 20 10.03 -5.61 -5.76
CA ASP A 20 9.81 -4.17 -5.59
C ASP A 20 9.10 -3.54 -6.79
N GLU A 21 8.16 -4.26 -7.38
CA GLU A 21 7.34 -3.80 -8.50
C GLU A 21 5.97 -3.35 -8.01
N TYR A 22 5.97 -2.32 -7.18
CA TYR A 22 4.75 -1.86 -6.48
C TYR A 22 3.73 -1.21 -7.42
N SER A 23 4.18 -0.42 -8.38
CA SER A 23 3.29 0.19 -9.38
C SER A 23 2.55 -0.86 -10.18
N ARG A 24 3.20 -2.00 -10.45
CA ARG A 24 2.59 -3.12 -11.16
C ARG A 24 1.45 -3.74 -10.36
N CYS A 25 1.67 -3.90 -9.05
CA CYS A 25 0.62 -4.38 -8.14
C CYS A 25 -0.58 -3.42 -8.16
N ILE A 26 -0.32 -2.13 -8.09
CA ILE A 26 -1.38 -1.11 -8.09
C ILE A 26 -2.20 -1.20 -9.37
N ARG A 27 -1.54 -1.24 -10.53
CA ARG A 27 -2.26 -1.30 -11.82
C ARG A 27 -3.12 -2.56 -11.92
N ALA A 28 -2.60 -3.69 -11.47
CA ALA A 28 -3.34 -4.96 -11.55
C ALA A 28 -4.59 -4.95 -10.68
N ILE A 29 -4.49 -4.41 -9.46
CA ILE A 29 -5.64 -4.35 -8.55
C ILE A 29 -6.64 -3.27 -8.99
N GLU A 30 -6.15 -2.12 -9.44
CA GLU A 30 -7.03 -1.03 -9.87
C GLU A 30 -7.75 -1.32 -11.18
N ALA A 31 -7.30 -2.31 -11.94
CA ALA A 31 -8.02 -2.80 -13.10
C ALA A 31 -9.32 -3.53 -12.71
N ILE A 32 -9.45 -3.93 -11.44
CA ILE A 32 -10.66 -4.56 -10.91
C ILE A 32 -11.57 -3.46 -10.36
N PRO A 33 -12.87 -3.44 -10.72
CA PRO A 33 -13.79 -2.45 -10.17
C PRO A 33 -13.75 -2.46 -8.64
N GLU A 34 -13.79 -1.27 -8.04
CA GLU A 34 -13.62 -1.10 -6.61
C GLU A 34 -14.54 -2.02 -5.79
N GLN A 35 -15.82 -2.12 -6.18
CA GLN A 35 -16.81 -2.93 -5.47
C GLN A 35 -16.55 -4.44 -5.59
N GLU A 36 -15.65 -4.86 -6.46
CA GLU A 36 -15.32 -6.27 -6.66
C GLU A 36 -14.01 -6.68 -6.01
N ARG A 37 -13.25 -5.74 -5.45
CA ARG A 37 -11.91 -6.02 -4.87
C ARG A 37 -11.98 -6.83 -3.58
N GLY A 38 -12.89 -6.49 -2.68
CA GLY A 38 -13.00 -7.14 -1.38
C GLY A 38 -11.87 -6.73 -0.42
N TYR A 39 -11.93 -7.29 0.78
CA TYR A 39 -11.03 -6.93 1.86
C TYR A 39 -9.55 -7.17 1.52
N LEU A 40 -9.23 -8.40 1.12
CA LEU A 40 -7.83 -8.81 0.94
C LEU A 40 -7.14 -8.01 -0.15
N LEU A 41 -7.80 -7.82 -1.31
CA LEU A 41 -7.22 -7.03 -2.38
C LEU A 41 -7.08 -5.56 -2.01
N THR A 42 -8.01 -5.02 -1.22
CA THR A 42 -7.91 -3.64 -0.73
C THR A 42 -6.70 -3.47 0.19
N VAL A 43 -6.46 -4.41 1.10
CA VAL A 43 -5.30 -4.37 1.99
C VAL A 43 -4.00 -4.52 1.18
N LYS A 44 -3.99 -5.41 0.17
CA LYS A 44 -2.82 -5.56 -0.71
C LYS A 44 -2.56 -4.30 -1.53
N LEU A 45 -3.61 -3.62 -1.98
CA LEU A 45 -3.48 -2.34 -2.68
C LEU A 45 -2.86 -1.28 -1.76
N SER A 46 -3.33 -1.19 -0.53
CA SER A 46 -2.76 -0.28 0.47
C SER A 46 -1.27 -0.57 0.68
N ARG A 47 -0.90 -1.84 0.81
CA ARG A 47 0.50 -2.25 0.95
C ARG A 47 1.34 -1.74 -0.21
N ALA A 48 0.84 -1.91 -1.43
CA ALA A 48 1.56 -1.47 -2.63
C ALA A 48 1.76 0.05 -2.64
N TYR A 49 0.72 0.82 -2.26
CA TYR A 49 0.84 2.27 -2.17
C TYR A 49 1.84 2.71 -1.10
N SER A 50 1.80 2.11 0.09
CA SER A 50 2.74 2.49 1.15
C SER A 50 4.18 2.10 0.81
N ASN A 51 4.38 0.94 0.20
CA ASN A 51 5.71 0.52 -0.24
C ASN A 51 6.24 1.42 -1.37
N LEU A 52 5.38 1.77 -2.33
CA LEU A 52 5.77 2.71 -3.39
C LEU A 52 6.12 4.07 -2.80
N ALA A 53 5.35 4.54 -1.84
CA ALA A 53 5.57 5.84 -1.20
C ALA A 53 6.94 5.93 -0.51
N VAL A 54 7.37 4.83 0.12
CA VAL A 54 8.58 4.81 0.93
C VAL A 54 9.80 4.38 0.12
N LEU A 55 9.65 3.32 -0.67
CA LEU A 55 10.79 2.66 -1.34
C LEU A 55 10.91 3.02 -2.82
N GLY A 56 9.79 3.32 -3.48
CA GLY A 56 9.75 3.45 -4.93
C GLY A 56 9.91 2.10 -5.62
N ASP A 57 9.59 2.05 -6.91
CA ASP A 57 9.77 0.83 -7.69
C ASP A 57 11.27 0.50 -7.78
N HIS A 58 11.60 -0.78 -7.63
CA HIS A 58 12.98 -1.29 -7.74
C HIS A 58 13.96 -0.57 -6.80
N GLY A 59 13.44 -0.10 -5.66
CA GLY A 59 14.29 0.56 -4.66
C GLY A 59 14.83 1.92 -5.09
N GLU A 60 14.17 2.59 -6.01
CA GLU A 60 14.64 3.87 -6.58
C GLU A 60 14.76 5.00 -5.55
N HIS A 61 14.01 4.94 -4.44
CA HIS A 61 14.14 5.95 -3.37
C HIS A 61 15.36 5.72 -2.46
N GLY A 62 15.88 4.49 -2.42
CA GLY A 62 16.96 4.14 -1.49
C GLY A 62 16.51 4.24 -0.04
N THR A 63 17.48 4.29 0.89
CA THR A 63 17.20 4.38 2.32
C THR A 63 16.97 5.82 2.78
N ASP A 64 17.42 6.80 2.01
CA ASP A 64 17.35 8.22 2.35
C ASP A 64 16.32 8.98 1.53
N GLY A 65 15.52 8.28 0.73
CA GLY A 65 14.48 8.90 -0.08
C GLY A 65 13.37 9.49 0.75
N GLU A 66 12.76 10.55 0.23
CA GLU A 66 11.60 11.16 0.86
C GLU A 66 10.37 10.28 0.69
N VAL A 67 9.55 10.22 1.74
CA VAL A 67 8.27 9.52 1.68
C VAL A 67 7.28 10.38 0.88
N ASP A 68 6.61 9.78 -0.10
CA ASP A 68 5.55 10.45 -0.85
C ASP A 68 4.29 10.53 0.01
N GLY A 69 4.00 11.74 0.52
CA GLY A 69 2.89 11.96 1.45
C GLY A 69 1.52 11.68 0.85
N ASP A 70 1.33 11.95 -0.44
CA ASP A 70 0.03 11.72 -1.09
C ASP A 70 -0.23 10.23 -1.25
N LEU A 71 0.78 9.45 -1.64
CA LEU A 71 0.65 8.00 -1.76
C LEU A 71 0.42 7.34 -0.40
N ILE A 72 1.13 7.80 0.64
CA ILE A 72 0.96 7.22 1.97
C ILE A 72 -0.42 7.55 2.56
N ARG A 73 -0.94 8.74 2.30
CA ARG A 73 -2.30 9.12 2.70
C ARG A 73 -3.32 8.22 2.04
N HIS A 74 -3.15 7.95 0.73
CA HIS A 74 -4.05 7.07 0.00
C HIS A 74 -4.01 5.64 0.57
N ALA A 75 -2.83 5.16 0.95
CA ALA A 75 -2.69 3.85 1.61
C ALA A 75 -3.51 3.79 2.90
N ILE A 76 -3.48 4.85 3.70
CA ILE A 76 -4.26 4.92 4.94
C ILE A 76 -5.76 4.94 4.64
N GLU A 77 -6.20 5.72 3.65
CA GLU A 77 -7.61 5.79 3.26
C GLU A 77 -8.14 4.41 2.82
N LEU A 78 -7.33 3.64 2.10
CA LEU A 78 -7.70 2.29 1.70
C LEU A 78 -7.90 1.38 2.92
N LEU A 79 -7.00 1.44 3.90
CA LEU A 79 -7.15 0.65 5.13
C LEU A 79 -8.38 1.08 5.92
N GLU A 80 -8.62 2.39 6.01
CA GLU A 80 -9.81 2.91 6.69
C GLU A 80 -11.10 2.40 6.05
N SER A 81 -11.12 2.28 4.72
CA SER A 81 -12.31 1.82 4.01
C SER A 81 -12.73 0.39 4.37
N VAL A 82 -11.82 -0.40 4.94
CA VAL A 82 -12.08 -1.78 5.36
C VAL A 82 -11.81 -1.99 6.85
N ARG A 83 -11.85 -0.92 7.64
CA ARG A 83 -11.57 -0.97 9.08
C ARG A 83 -12.44 -1.99 9.83
N ALA A 84 -13.72 -2.06 9.51
CA ALA A 84 -14.64 -2.97 10.18
C ALA A 84 -14.17 -4.43 10.09
N GLN A 85 -13.55 -4.80 8.98
CA GLN A 85 -13.01 -6.15 8.76
C GLN A 85 -11.58 -6.28 9.25
N GLY A 86 -10.85 -5.17 9.31
CA GLY A 86 -9.41 -5.18 9.56
C GLY A 86 -9.01 -4.95 11.01
N GLU A 87 -9.85 -4.31 11.84
CA GLU A 87 -9.43 -3.88 13.18
C GLU A 87 -8.99 -5.02 14.09
N ASN A 88 -9.42 -6.26 13.82
CA ASN A 88 -8.99 -7.44 14.57
C ASN A 88 -7.98 -8.29 13.80
N ASP A 89 -7.52 -7.82 12.64
CA ASP A 89 -6.54 -8.51 11.81
C ASP A 89 -5.14 -7.97 12.11
N PRO A 90 -4.23 -8.79 12.65
CA PRO A 90 -2.86 -8.35 12.94
C PRO A 90 -2.16 -7.76 11.71
N TYR A 91 -2.41 -8.30 10.53
CA TYR A 91 -1.79 -7.80 9.29
C TYR A 91 -2.27 -6.38 8.98
N TRP A 92 -3.60 -6.14 9.06
CA TRP A 92 -4.17 -4.81 8.84
C TRP A 92 -3.58 -3.80 9.84
N ASN A 93 -3.51 -4.18 11.12
CA ASN A 93 -2.96 -3.33 12.17
C ASN A 93 -1.49 -3.00 11.91
N SER A 94 -0.72 -3.99 11.48
CA SER A 94 0.69 -3.81 11.13
C SER A 94 0.85 -2.81 9.98
N ARG A 95 0.04 -2.95 8.93
CA ARG A 95 0.11 -2.04 7.78
C ARG A 95 -0.36 -0.63 8.14
N MET A 96 -1.40 -0.51 8.97
CA MET A 96 -1.87 0.79 9.44
C MET A 96 -0.81 1.49 10.29
N GLY A 97 -0.18 0.77 11.23
CA GLY A 97 0.90 1.32 12.04
C GLY A 97 2.07 1.81 11.22
N TYR A 98 2.49 1.01 10.25
CA TYR A 98 3.57 1.38 9.33
C TYR A 98 3.22 2.64 8.52
N SER A 99 2.01 2.66 7.95
CA SER A 99 1.57 3.79 7.12
C SER A 99 1.45 5.08 7.93
N CYS A 100 0.93 5.00 9.15
CA CYS A 100 0.83 6.17 10.03
C CYS A 100 2.20 6.70 10.44
N LEU A 101 3.15 5.80 10.71
CA LEU A 101 4.52 6.20 11.03
C LEU A 101 5.17 6.91 9.84
N MET A 102 4.98 6.39 8.64
CA MET A 102 5.52 6.99 7.43
C MET A 102 4.84 8.32 7.09
N ALA A 103 3.55 8.45 7.36
CA ALA A 103 2.84 9.71 7.20
C ALA A 103 3.39 10.78 8.16
N TYR A 104 3.66 10.40 9.40
CA TYR A 104 4.28 11.30 10.37
C TYR A 104 5.66 11.74 9.90
N ARG A 105 6.47 10.81 9.40
CA ARG A 105 7.81 11.10 8.87
C ARG A 105 7.74 12.07 7.69
N SER A 106 6.80 11.87 6.78
CA SER A 106 6.59 12.75 5.63
C SER A 106 6.21 14.17 6.08
N ALA A 107 5.30 14.29 7.04
CA ALA A 107 4.86 15.59 7.58
C ALA A 107 6.00 16.30 8.32
N ALA A 108 6.80 15.57 9.08
CA ALA A 108 7.95 16.13 9.79
C ALA A 108 9.00 16.68 8.82
N THR A 109 9.26 15.96 7.73
CA THR A 109 10.18 16.41 6.68
C THR A 109 9.67 17.68 6.01
N ALA A 110 8.38 17.72 5.67
CA ALA A 110 7.76 18.90 5.08
C ALA A 110 7.84 20.10 6.02
N TYR A 111 7.64 19.88 7.30
CA TYR A 111 7.74 20.95 8.31
C TYR A 111 9.17 21.52 8.38
N GLU A 112 10.17 20.66 8.33
CA GLU A 112 11.56 21.10 8.34
C GLU A 112 11.89 21.98 7.12
N TYR A 113 11.40 21.59 5.95
CA TYR A 113 11.62 22.37 4.73
C TYR A 113 10.86 23.71 4.74
N ALA A 114 9.75 23.80 5.47
CA ALA A 114 8.95 25.02 5.55
C ALA A 114 9.53 26.06 6.49
N LYS A 115 10.48 25.69 7.33
CA LYS A 115 11.18 26.63 8.20
C LYS A 115 12.17 27.47 7.40
#